data_4fd0f112285be8087e2cd1b922950255
#
_entry.id   4fd0f112285be8087e2cd1b922950255
#
_cell.length_a   1.000
_cell.length_b   1.000
_cell.length_c   1.000
_cell.angle_alpha   90.00
_cell.angle_beta   90.00
_cell.angle_gamma   90.00
#
_symmetry.space_group_name_H-M   'P 1'
#
loop_
_entity.id
_entity.type
_entity.pdbx_description
1 polymer ?
#
loop_
_entity_poly.entity_id
_entity_poly.type
_entity_poly.pdbx_seq_one_letter_code
_entity_poly.pdbx_strand_id
1 'polypeptide(L)'
;RSTQSRSSAASDVYKRQDVILLNTCSVREKAQEKVFSDLGRLRELKESKPELVIGVGGCVASQEGDAIVKRAPYVDLVFGPQTLHRLPDMLKQRRNTGRSQVDISFPEIEKFDHLPPAKVDGASAFVSIMEGCSKYCSYCVVPYTRGEEVSRRFEDVLAEVAGLEAQGVKEITLLGQNVNAYRGEMADGEIADFALLIEYIAELEGIQRIRYVTSHPKEFTQRLIDTYAKVPKLVDHLYLPAQHGSDRILAAMKRGYTSLEYKSILR
;
A
#
# COMPACT_ATOMS: atom_id res chain seq x y z
N ARG A 1 -8.05 33.07 -5.17
CA ARG A 1 -7.77 32.39 -6.46
C ARG A 1 -6.28 32.44 -6.69
N SER A 2 -5.49 31.45 -6.22
CA SER A 2 -4.11 31.27 -6.62
C SER A 2 -4.11 30.34 -7.83
N THR A 3 -3.93 30.90 -8.99
CA THR A 3 -3.46 30.18 -10.18
C THR A 3 -2.00 29.81 -9.93
N GLN A 4 -1.75 28.59 -9.46
CA GLN A 4 -0.42 28.01 -9.58
C GLN A 4 -0.12 27.86 -11.06
N SER A 5 0.67 28.80 -11.60
CA SER A 5 1.32 28.64 -12.89
C SER A 5 2.24 27.41 -12.77
N ARG A 6 1.89 26.31 -13.45
CA ARG A 6 2.82 25.18 -13.58
C ARG A 6 4.06 25.73 -14.28
N SER A 7 5.20 25.66 -13.61
CA SER A 7 6.50 26.06 -14.14
C SER A 7 6.71 25.36 -15.49
N SER A 8 7.16 26.10 -16.49
CA SER A 8 7.56 25.58 -17.81
C SER A 8 8.59 24.45 -17.68
N ALA A 9 9.44 24.49 -16.66
CA ALA A 9 10.38 23.43 -16.31
C ALA A 9 9.71 22.08 -16.02
N ALA A 10 8.54 22.03 -15.35
CA ALA A 10 7.84 20.77 -15.09
C ALA A 10 7.28 20.14 -16.39
N SER A 11 6.84 20.94 -17.36
CA SER A 11 6.39 20.42 -18.65
C SER A 11 7.53 19.89 -19.52
N ASP A 12 8.74 20.47 -19.39
CA ASP A 12 9.92 20.02 -20.12
C ASP A 12 10.50 18.69 -19.58
N VAL A 13 10.32 18.38 -18.29
CA VAL A 13 10.74 17.11 -17.72
C VAL A 13 9.97 15.96 -18.38
N TYR A 14 8.66 16.08 -18.57
CA TYR A 14 7.86 15.04 -19.22
C TYR A 14 8.22 14.81 -20.69
N LYS A 15 8.63 15.84 -21.41
CA LYS A 15 9.01 15.74 -22.83
C LYS A 15 10.27 14.91 -23.07
N ARG A 16 11.16 14.81 -22.07
CA ARG A 16 12.44 14.06 -22.17
C ARG A 16 12.33 12.61 -21.71
N GLN A 17 11.20 12.19 -21.15
CA GLN A 17 11.04 10.85 -20.61
C GLN A 17 10.70 9.85 -21.70
N ASP A 18 11.19 8.62 -21.52
CA ASP A 18 10.87 7.46 -22.38
C ASP A 18 9.76 6.60 -21.77
N VAL A 19 9.57 6.68 -20.45
CA VAL A 19 8.53 5.97 -19.70
C VAL A 19 7.89 6.92 -18.69
N ILE A 20 6.57 6.97 -18.67
CA ILE A 20 5.77 7.68 -17.66
C ILE A 20 4.85 6.67 -16.97
N LEU A 21 4.97 6.58 -15.67
CA LEU A 21 4.14 5.70 -14.85
C LEU A 21 3.27 6.52 -13.91
N LEU A 22 1.95 6.30 -13.96
CA LEU A 22 0.98 6.89 -13.05
C LEU A 22 0.66 5.88 -11.95
N ASN A 23 1.08 6.15 -10.71
CA ASN A 23 0.64 5.36 -9.56
C ASN A 23 -0.71 5.88 -9.07
N THR A 24 -1.67 5.00 -8.91
CA THR A 24 -3.08 5.35 -8.71
C THR A 24 -3.64 4.80 -7.40
N CYS A 25 -4.62 5.52 -6.83
CA CYS A 25 -5.31 5.14 -5.61
C CYS A 25 -6.83 5.16 -5.84
N SER A 26 -7.55 4.14 -5.37
CA SER A 26 -9.01 4.00 -5.52
C SER A 26 -9.79 4.39 -4.26
N VAL A 27 -9.15 5.00 -3.26
CA VAL A 27 -9.81 5.38 -1.99
C VAL A 27 -10.95 6.39 -2.18
N ARG A 28 -10.91 7.19 -3.26
CA ARG A 28 -11.95 8.17 -3.59
C ARG A 28 -12.22 8.15 -5.09
N GLU A 29 -13.48 8.21 -5.47
CA GLU A 29 -13.95 8.30 -6.87
C GLU A 29 -13.24 9.44 -7.65
N LYS A 30 -13.08 10.60 -7.03
CA LYS A 30 -12.33 11.73 -7.62
C LYS A 30 -10.86 11.39 -7.95
N ALA A 31 -10.27 10.40 -7.28
CA ALA A 31 -8.91 9.98 -7.60
C ALA A 31 -8.87 9.20 -8.93
N GLN A 32 -9.89 8.38 -9.19
CA GLN A 32 -10.05 7.67 -10.46
C GLN A 32 -10.27 8.65 -11.63
N GLU A 33 -11.18 9.62 -11.48
CA GLU A 33 -11.41 10.65 -12.51
C GLU A 33 -10.16 11.46 -12.81
N LYS A 34 -9.36 11.75 -11.77
CA LYS A 34 -8.08 12.44 -11.94
C LYS A 34 -7.11 11.63 -12.80
N VAL A 35 -7.05 10.31 -12.65
CA VAL A 35 -6.21 9.44 -13.50
C VAL A 35 -6.53 9.65 -14.97
N PHE A 36 -7.80 9.59 -15.34
CA PHE A 36 -8.22 9.78 -16.74
C PHE A 36 -7.97 11.22 -17.24
N SER A 37 -8.10 12.21 -16.37
CA SER A 37 -7.74 13.60 -16.70
C SER A 37 -6.24 13.76 -16.94
N ASP A 38 -5.40 13.13 -16.13
CA ASP A 38 -3.94 13.15 -16.30
C ASP A 38 -3.53 12.36 -17.57
N LEU A 39 -4.17 11.21 -17.85
CA LEU A 39 -3.99 10.46 -19.09
C LEU A 39 -4.34 11.31 -20.31
N GLY A 40 -5.46 12.05 -20.27
CA GLY A 40 -5.83 12.95 -21.36
C GLY A 40 -4.76 13.99 -21.70
N ARG A 41 -4.05 14.49 -20.71
CA ARG A 41 -2.91 15.42 -20.91
C ARG A 41 -1.67 14.75 -21.52
N LEU A 42 -1.46 13.46 -21.22
CA LEU A 42 -0.35 12.68 -21.75
C LEU A 42 -0.57 12.23 -23.19
N ARG A 43 -1.81 12.29 -23.69
CA ARG A 43 -2.16 11.90 -25.05
C ARG A 43 -1.39 12.70 -26.09
N GLU A 44 -1.38 14.03 -25.98
CA GLU A 44 -0.65 14.92 -26.92
C GLU A 44 0.86 14.61 -26.91
N LEU A 45 1.42 14.30 -25.74
CA LEU A 45 2.82 13.92 -25.62
C LEU A 45 3.09 12.57 -26.32
N LYS A 46 2.21 11.59 -26.17
CA LYS A 46 2.30 10.29 -26.85
C LYS A 46 2.17 10.43 -28.37
N GLU A 47 1.31 11.31 -28.85
CA GLU A 47 1.15 11.60 -30.29
C GLU A 47 2.43 12.25 -30.87
N SER A 48 3.11 13.11 -30.11
CA SER A 48 4.38 13.72 -30.51
C SER A 48 5.60 12.82 -30.35
N LYS A 49 5.54 11.81 -29.48
CA LYS A 49 6.61 10.85 -29.19
C LYS A 49 6.00 9.43 -29.12
N PRO A 50 5.79 8.76 -30.26
CA PRO A 50 5.11 7.46 -30.33
C PRO A 50 5.80 6.34 -29.52
N GLU A 51 7.12 6.40 -29.35
CA GLU A 51 7.94 5.47 -28.57
C GLU A 51 7.80 5.66 -27.05
N LEU A 52 7.24 6.79 -26.58
CA LEU A 52 6.96 7.02 -25.17
C LEU A 52 6.05 5.90 -24.62
N VAL A 53 6.47 5.26 -23.55
CA VAL A 53 5.64 4.26 -22.85
C VAL A 53 4.86 4.94 -21.72
N ILE A 54 3.53 4.76 -21.72
CA ILE A 54 2.65 5.25 -20.65
C ILE A 54 2.08 4.05 -19.90
N GLY A 55 2.33 4.00 -18.58
CA GLY A 55 1.82 2.96 -17.70
C GLY A 55 0.92 3.50 -16.60
N VAL A 56 -0.09 2.72 -16.23
CA VAL A 56 -0.99 2.98 -15.11
C VAL A 56 -0.87 1.83 -14.12
N GLY A 57 -0.45 2.15 -12.90
CA GLY A 57 -0.28 1.18 -11.82
C GLY A 57 -1.11 1.51 -10.59
N GLY A 58 -1.27 0.53 -9.69
CA GLY A 58 -1.92 0.72 -8.41
C GLY A 58 -3.38 0.30 -8.36
N CYS A 59 -4.13 0.78 -7.35
CA CYS A 59 -5.48 0.27 -7.06
C CYS A 59 -6.52 0.56 -8.15
N VAL A 60 -6.47 1.73 -8.82
CA VAL A 60 -7.37 2.00 -9.96
C VAL A 60 -7.05 1.07 -11.13
N ALA A 61 -5.75 0.79 -11.35
CA ALA A 61 -5.35 -0.17 -12.37
C ALA A 61 -5.90 -1.57 -12.09
N SER A 62 -5.83 -2.06 -10.84
CA SER A 62 -6.44 -3.34 -10.45
C SER A 62 -7.95 -3.37 -10.59
N GLN A 63 -8.63 -2.25 -10.32
CA GLN A 63 -10.08 -2.15 -10.41
C GLN A 63 -10.57 -2.14 -11.85
N GLU A 64 -9.93 -1.36 -12.71
CA GLU A 64 -10.40 -1.08 -14.08
C GLU A 64 -9.78 -2.03 -15.12
N GLY A 65 -8.56 -2.51 -14.90
CA GLY A 65 -7.87 -3.44 -15.79
C GLY A 65 -7.91 -3.03 -17.26
N ASP A 66 -8.43 -3.92 -18.10
CA ASP A 66 -8.57 -3.69 -19.56
C ASP A 66 -9.45 -2.50 -19.93
N ALA A 67 -10.34 -2.04 -19.05
CA ALA A 67 -11.18 -0.87 -19.31
C ALA A 67 -10.34 0.41 -19.46
N ILE A 68 -9.17 0.49 -18.80
CA ILE A 68 -8.23 1.61 -18.98
C ILE A 68 -7.74 1.67 -20.43
N VAL A 69 -7.29 0.54 -20.98
CA VAL A 69 -6.77 0.46 -22.35
C VAL A 69 -7.89 0.72 -23.36
N LYS A 70 -9.10 0.22 -23.12
CA LYS A 70 -10.27 0.50 -23.97
C LYS A 70 -10.63 1.98 -24.01
N ARG A 71 -10.56 2.68 -22.87
CA ARG A 71 -10.88 4.11 -22.75
C ARG A 71 -9.71 5.01 -23.19
N ALA A 72 -8.49 4.57 -23.01
CA ALA A 72 -7.26 5.28 -23.36
C ALA A 72 -6.30 4.35 -24.13
N PRO A 73 -6.53 4.12 -25.44
CA PRO A 73 -5.76 3.14 -26.25
C PRO A 73 -4.27 3.45 -26.39
N TYR A 74 -3.85 4.64 -26.00
CA TYR A 74 -2.44 5.06 -25.97
C TYR A 74 -1.71 4.66 -24.66
N VAL A 75 -2.41 4.04 -23.72
CA VAL A 75 -1.79 3.42 -22.54
C VAL A 75 -1.18 2.09 -22.93
N ASP A 76 0.09 1.92 -22.59
CA ASP A 76 0.90 0.76 -22.96
C ASP A 76 0.92 -0.32 -21.87
N LEU A 77 0.86 0.08 -20.59
CA LEU A 77 0.99 -0.83 -19.45
C LEU A 77 -0.10 -0.56 -18.42
N VAL A 78 -0.74 -1.63 -17.92
CA VAL A 78 -1.65 -1.58 -16.78
C VAL A 78 -1.23 -2.67 -15.80
N PHE A 79 -0.91 -2.32 -14.55
CA PHE A 79 -0.42 -3.26 -13.57
C PHE A 79 -0.96 -2.99 -12.17
N GLY A 80 -1.25 -4.07 -11.45
CA GLY A 80 -1.69 -4.01 -10.06
C GLY A 80 -0.55 -3.68 -9.09
N PRO A 81 -0.87 -3.39 -7.81
CA PRO A 81 0.15 -3.22 -6.78
C PRO A 81 0.99 -4.49 -6.58
N GLN A 82 0.39 -5.67 -6.77
CA GLN A 82 1.02 -6.98 -6.58
C GLN A 82 1.96 -7.36 -7.72
N THR A 83 1.77 -6.78 -8.91
CA THR A 83 2.55 -7.11 -10.12
C THR A 83 3.60 -6.07 -10.48
N LEU A 84 3.85 -5.09 -9.59
CA LEU A 84 4.84 -4.02 -9.80
C LEU A 84 6.24 -4.56 -10.14
N HIS A 85 6.66 -5.63 -9.50
CA HIS A 85 7.96 -6.27 -9.73
C HIS A 85 8.12 -6.84 -11.15
N ARG A 86 7.01 -7.14 -11.85
CA ARG A 86 7.00 -7.64 -13.25
C ARG A 86 7.10 -6.53 -14.29
N LEU A 87 7.09 -5.27 -13.88
CA LEU A 87 7.12 -4.11 -14.79
C LEU A 87 8.28 -4.15 -15.82
N PRO A 88 9.52 -4.56 -15.47
CA PRO A 88 10.60 -4.67 -16.46
C PRO A 88 10.28 -5.65 -17.60
N ASP A 89 9.63 -6.77 -17.30
CA ASP A 89 9.26 -7.76 -18.31
C ASP A 89 8.05 -7.32 -19.14
N MET A 90 7.09 -6.65 -18.54
CA MET A 90 5.97 -6.01 -19.25
C MET A 90 6.48 -4.95 -20.25
N LEU A 91 7.48 -4.15 -19.87
CA LEU A 91 8.16 -3.20 -20.75
C LEU A 91 8.82 -3.87 -21.94
N LYS A 92 9.55 -4.98 -21.72
CA LYS A 92 10.17 -5.78 -22.80
C LYS A 92 9.10 -6.33 -23.74
N GLN A 93 8.05 -6.94 -23.20
CA GLN A 93 6.95 -7.51 -23.99
C GLN A 93 6.24 -6.42 -24.82
N ARG A 94 5.97 -5.25 -24.22
CA ARG A 94 5.39 -4.11 -24.94
C ARG A 94 6.27 -3.68 -26.12
N ARG A 95 7.60 -3.55 -25.93
CA ARG A 95 8.54 -3.20 -26.99
C ARG A 95 8.60 -4.25 -28.11
N ASN A 96 8.54 -5.53 -27.74
CA ASN A 96 8.63 -6.63 -28.70
C ASN A 96 7.34 -6.84 -29.51
N THR A 97 6.18 -6.67 -28.88
CA THR A 97 4.89 -7.01 -29.50
C THR A 97 4.15 -5.80 -30.08
N GLY A 98 4.51 -4.59 -29.65
CA GLY A 98 3.76 -3.37 -29.97
C GLY A 98 2.38 -3.29 -29.32
N ARG A 99 1.98 -4.27 -28.48
CA ARG A 99 0.65 -4.36 -27.86
C ARG A 99 0.69 -3.91 -26.40
N SER A 100 -0.39 -3.30 -25.93
CA SER A 100 -0.56 -3.00 -24.50
C SER A 100 -0.47 -4.28 -23.66
N GLN A 101 0.13 -4.17 -22.48
CA GLN A 101 0.27 -5.26 -21.52
C GLN A 101 -0.59 -4.94 -20.28
N VAL A 102 -1.39 -5.89 -19.84
CA VAL A 102 -2.25 -5.77 -18.65
C VAL A 102 -1.95 -6.94 -17.71
N ASP A 103 -1.46 -6.65 -16.50
CA ASP A 103 -1.27 -7.64 -15.46
C ASP A 103 -1.79 -7.09 -14.12
N ILE A 104 -3.01 -7.49 -13.78
CA ILE A 104 -3.69 -7.16 -12.53
C ILE A 104 -3.93 -8.41 -11.67
N SER A 105 -3.16 -9.46 -11.90
CA SER A 105 -3.23 -10.70 -11.13
C SER A 105 -2.80 -10.50 -9.67
N PHE A 106 -3.17 -11.45 -8.82
CA PHE A 106 -2.79 -11.48 -7.40
C PHE A 106 -1.86 -12.69 -7.16
N PRO A 107 -0.56 -12.59 -7.54
CA PRO A 107 0.38 -13.64 -7.20
C PRO A 107 0.55 -13.71 -5.68
N GLU A 108 0.60 -14.93 -5.14
CA GLU A 108 0.91 -15.14 -3.73
C GLU A 108 2.36 -14.69 -3.47
N ILE A 109 2.55 -13.77 -2.54
CA ILE A 109 3.83 -13.35 -1.89
C ILE A 109 4.96 -12.85 -2.82
N GLU A 110 5.02 -13.20 -4.10
CA GLU A 110 6.13 -12.87 -5.04
C GLU A 110 6.65 -11.43 -4.94
N LYS A 111 5.77 -10.48 -4.66
CA LYS A 111 6.11 -9.06 -4.64
C LYS A 111 7.18 -8.72 -3.59
N PHE A 112 7.08 -9.28 -2.40
CA PHE A 112 8.00 -8.94 -1.32
C PHE A 112 9.40 -9.53 -1.56
N ASP A 113 9.47 -10.68 -2.24
CA ASP A 113 10.72 -11.37 -2.56
C ASP A 113 11.54 -10.66 -3.65
N HIS A 114 10.88 -9.87 -4.49
CA HIS A 114 11.49 -9.22 -5.65
C HIS A 114 11.68 -7.70 -5.54
N LEU A 115 11.30 -7.09 -4.41
CA LEU A 115 11.55 -5.67 -4.20
C LEU A 115 13.02 -5.45 -3.78
N PRO A 116 13.67 -4.42 -4.32
CA PRO A 116 15.03 -4.07 -3.88
C PRO A 116 15.01 -3.61 -2.42
N PRO A 117 16.12 -3.79 -1.69
CA PRO A 117 16.25 -3.28 -0.33
C PRO A 117 15.92 -1.79 -0.27
N ALA A 118 15.16 -1.39 0.74
CA ALA A 118 14.79 0.00 0.95
C ALA A 118 16.04 0.86 1.18
N LYS A 119 16.13 1.98 0.44
CA LYS A 119 17.14 3.03 0.67
C LYS A 119 16.44 4.22 1.28
N VAL A 120 16.95 4.73 2.36
CA VAL A 120 16.32 5.82 3.11
C VAL A 120 17.30 6.97 3.29
N ASP A 121 16.85 8.16 2.88
CA ASP A 121 17.52 9.41 3.19
C ASP A 121 16.76 10.09 4.33
N GLY A 122 17.10 9.75 5.58
CA GLY A 122 16.47 10.35 6.76
C GLY A 122 16.31 9.43 7.96
N ALA A 123 15.66 9.95 9.01
CA ALA A 123 15.51 9.25 10.28
C ALA A 123 14.24 8.38 10.36
N SER A 124 13.36 8.40 9.36
CA SER A 124 12.08 7.68 9.36
C SER A 124 11.92 6.82 8.12
N ALA A 125 11.38 5.62 8.29
CA ALA A 125 11.10 4.70 7.18
C ALA A 125 9.71 4.05 7.31
N PHE A 126 9.18 3.64 6.16
CA PHE A 126 7.95 2.84 6.06
C PHE A 126 8.31 1.38 5.77
N VAL A 127 7.70 0.45 6.50
CA VAL A 127 7.85 -0.99 6.28
C VAL A 127 6.49 -1.63 6.07
N SER A 128 6.27 -2.17 4.89
CA SER A 128 5.06 -2.95 4.61
C SER A 128 5.19 -4.33 5.23
N ILE A 129 4.31 -4.66 6.18
CA ILE A 129 4.34 -5.95 6.90
C ILE A 129 3.27 -6.92 6.41
N MET A 130 2.24 -6.40 5.75
CA MET A 130 1.15 -7.21 5.19
C MET A 130 0.47 -6.48 4.04
N GLU A 131 -0.24 -7.20 3.20
CA GLU A 131 -1.11 -6.67 2.15
C GLU A 131 -2.48 -7.34 2.14
N GLY A 132 -3.44 -6.68 1.47
CA GLY A 132 -4.80 -7.16 1.37
C GLY A 132 -5.61 -6.97 2.64
N CYS A 133 -6.88 -7.39 2.60
CA CYS A 133 -7.75 -7.37 3.76
C CYS A 133 -8.94 -8.32 3.56
N SER A 134 -9.13 -9.28 4.48
CA SER A 134 -10.21 -10.26 4.44
C SER A 134 -11.44 -9.88 5.29
N LYS A 135 -11.60 -8.58 5.63
CA LYS A 135 -12.77 -8.12 6.41
C LYS A 135 -14.03 -7.91 5.58
N TYR A 136 -13.90 -7.68 4.26
CA TYR A 136 -15.03 -7.52 3.32
C TYR A 136 -16.10 -6.54 3.81
N CYS A 137 -15.66 -5.41 4.39
CA CYS A 137 -16.57 -4.32 4.75
C CYS A 137 -17.33 -3.85 3.50
N SER A 138 -18.66 -3.63 3.61
CA SER A 138 -19.55 -3.43 2.46
C SER A 138 -19.24 -2.22 1.56
N TYR A 139 -18.45 -1.28 2.06
CA TYR A 139 -18.03 -0.06 1.34
C TYR A 139 -16.57 -0.08 0.87
N CYS A 140 -15.85 -1.19 1.14
CA CYS A 140 -14.40 -1.23 0.96
C CYS A 140 -13.99 -1.99 -0.30
N VAL A 141 -13.20 -1.36 -1.15
CA VAL A 141 -12.69 -1.94 -2.38
C VAL A 141 -11.41 -2.77 -2.19
N VAL A 142 -10.78 -2.70 -1.00
CA VAL A 142 -9.46 -3.32 -0.75
C VAL A 142 -9.39 -4.80 -1.11
N PRO A 143 -10.33 -5.67 -0.72
CA PRO A 143 -10.27 -7.08 -1.09
C PRO A 143 -10.22 -7.31 -2.62
N TYR A 144 -10.83 -6.42 -3.39
CA TYR A 144 -10.92 -6.51 -4.84
C TYR A 144 -9.72 -5.89 -5.58
N THR A 145 -8.96 -5.02 -4.92
CA THR A 145 -7.82 -4.30 -5.53
C THR A 145 -6.47 -4.72 -4.96
N ARG A 146 -6.46 -5.35 -3.78
CA ARG A 146 -5.26 -5.80 -3.07
C ARG A 146 -5.28 -7.29 -2.73
N GLY A 147 -6.44 -7.96 -2.89
CA GLY A 147 -6.63 -9.35 -2.53
C GLY A 147 -6.90 -9.58 -1.04
N GLU A 148 -6.86 -10.83 -0.63
CA GLU A 148 -6.98 -11.27 0.75
C GLU A 148 -5.76 -10.88 1.58
N GLU A 149 -5.88 -11.02 2.91
CA GLU A 149 -4.78 -10.73 3.85
C GLU A 149 -3.63 -11.70 3.65
N VAL A 150 -2.45 -11.15 3.36
CA VAL A 150 -1.19 -11.88 3.31
C VAL A 150 -0.18 -11.14 4.18
N SER A 151 0.33 -11.80 5.20
CA SER A 151 1.39 -11.29 6.08
C SER A 151 2.76 -11.72 5.58
N ARG A 152 3.74 -10.84 5.68
CA ARG A 152 5.15 -11.19 5.45
C ARG A 152 5.66 -12.08 6.58
N ARG A 153 6.65 -12.90 6.28
CA ARG A 153 7.33 -13.69 7.28
C ARG A 153 7.97 -12.81 8.35
N PHE A 154 7.96 -13.31 9.56
CA PHE A 154 8.39 -12.54 10.73
C PHE A 154 9.85 -12.09 10.62
N GLU A 155 10.74 -13.01 10.27
CA GLU A 155 12.17 -12.73 10.15
C GLU A 155 12.48 -11.76 9.00
N ASP A 156 11.74 -11.81 7.89
CA ASP A 156 11.96 -10.92 6.75
C ASP A 156 11.62 -9.47 7.12
N VAL A 157 10.57 -9.27 7.92
CA VAL A 157 10.24 -7.94 8.44
C VAL A 157 11.31 -7.44 9.40
N LEU A 158 11.79 -8.29 10.32
CA LEU A 158 12.85 -7.93 11.26
C LEU A 158 14.17 -7.63 10.55
N ALA A 159 14.53 -8.42 9.54
CA ALA A 159 15.75 -8.21 8.75
C ALA A 159 15.69 -6.87 7.99
N GLU A 160 14.53 -6.51 7.41
CA GLU A 160 14.36 -5.20 6.76
C GLU A 160 14.51 -4.06 7.78
N VAL A 161 13.86 -4.15 8.95
CA VAL A 161 13.96 -3.12 9.99
C VAL A 161 15.40 -2.97 10.50
N ALA A 162 16.11 -4.08 10.73
CA ALA A 162 17.51 -4.05 11.13
C ALA A 162 18.41 -3.42 10.03
N GLY A 163 18.14 -3.71 8.77
CA GLY A 163 18.82 -3.09 7.63
C GLY A 163 18.57 -1.58 7.53
N LEU A 164 17.39 -1.12 7.90
CA LEU A 164 17.04 0.31 7.98
C LEU A 164 17.69 0.98 9.20
N GLU A 165 17.72 0.30 10.35
CA GLU A 165 18.46 0.76 11.54
C GLU A 165 19.94 1.00 11.22
N ALA A 166 20.58 0.06 10.53
CA ALA A 166 21.97 0.17 10.11
C ALA A 166 22.22 1.37 9.16
N GLN A 167 21.20 1.84 8.44
CA GLN A 167 21.23 3.06 7.62
C GLN A 167 20.96 4.34 8.45
N GLY A 168 20.74 4.23 9.76
CA GLY A 168 20.52 5.37 10.65
C GLY A 168 19.06 5.74 10.89
N VAL A 169 18.11 4.92 10.44
CA VAL A 169 16.68 5.12 10.72
C VAL A 169 16.40 4.99 12.21
N LYS A 170 15.60 5.90 12.76
CA LYS A 170 15.20 5.97 14.17
C LYS A 170 13.72 5.73 14.39
N GLU A 171 12.89 5.95 13.37
CA GLU A 171 11.44 5.79 13.43
C GLU A 171 10.97 4.87 12.32
N ILE A 172 10.22 3.82 12.68
CA ILE A 172 9.59 2.90 11.74
C ILE A 172 8.08 3.10 11.78
N THR A 173 7.45 3.20 10.60
CA THR A 173 6.01 3.13 10.47
C THR A 173 5.62 1.84 9.73
N LEU A 174 4.95 0.93 10.44
CA LEU A 174 4.46 -0.34 9.91
C LEU A 174 3.20 -0.11 9.06
N LEU A 175 3.21 -0.62 7.84
CA LEU A 175 2.16 -0.43 6.85
C LEU A 175 1.46 -1.75 6.48
N GLY A 176 0.19 -1.62 6.18
CA GLY A 176 -0.69 -2.66 5.65
C GLY A 176 -2.09 -2.12 5.45
N GLN A 177 -3.04 -2.92 5.04
CA GLN A 177 -4.44 -2.52 4.93
C GLN A 177 -5.25 -2.83 6.18
N ASN A 178 -4.73 -3.71 7.05
CA ASN A 178 -5.29 -4.10 8.35
C ASN A 178 -4.13 -4.53 9.27
N VAL A 179 -3.25 -3.60 9.61
CA VAL A 179 -1.93 -3.86 10.19
C VAL A 179 -2.00 -4.70 11.47
N ASN A 180 -2.98 -4.48 12.33
CA ASN A 180 -3.12 -5.25 13.57
C ASN A 180 -3.67 -6.67 13.39
N ALA A 181 -4.02 -7.07 12.15
CA ALA A 181 -4.31 -8.46 11.81
C ALA A 181 -3.06 -9.25 11.38
N TYR A 182 -1.88 -8.65 11.44
CA TYR A 182 -0.64 -9.32 11.06
C TYR A 182 -0.50 -10.69 11.75
N ARG A 183 -0.14 -11.70 10.94
CA ARG A 183 0.09 -13.10 11.34
C ARG A 183 1.26 -13.63 10.50
N GLY A 184 2.48 -13.28 10.89
CA GLY A 184 3.70 -13.70 10.18
C GLY A 184 4.15 -15.09 10.63
N GLU A 185 4.43 -15.97 9.66
CA GLU A 185 5.06 -17.26 9.93
C GLU A 185 6.50 -17.04 10.41
N MET A 186 6.90 -17.74 11.47
CA MET A 186 8.24 -17.76 12.03
C MET A 186 9.03 -18.97 11.50
N ALA A 187 10.37 -18.94 11.67
CA ALA A 187 11.26 -20.00 11.18
C ALA A 187 10.98 -21.37 11.80
N ASP A 188 10.41 -21.42 13.00
CA ASP A 188 9.99 -22.64 13.70
C ASP A 188 8.62 -23.16 13.28
N GLY A 189 7.92 -22.45 12.38
CA GLY A 189 6.57 -22.75 11.91
C GLY A 189 5.45 -22.19 12.80
N GLU A 190 5.77 -21.49 13.87
CA GLU A 190 4.77 -20.80 14.68
C GLU A 190 4.32 -19.50 13.99
N ILE A 191 3.19 -18.95 14.46
CA ILE A 191 2.62 -17.71 13.90
C ILE A 191 2.79 -16.57 14.90
N ALA A 192 3.61 -15.60 14.53
CA ALA A 192 3.76 -14.37 15.28
C ALA A 192 2.57 -13.43 15.04
N ASP A 193 2.00 -12.89 16.11
CA ASP A 193 1.00 -11.83 16.03
C ASP A 193 1.66 -10.43 15.94
N PHE A 194 0.84 -9.42 15.74
CA PHE A 194 1.30 -8.03 15.62
C PHE A 194 1.97 -7.51 16.89
N ALA A 195 1.50 -7.93 18.07
CA ALA A 195 2.08 -7.53 19.36
C ALA A 195 3.49 -8.06 19.49
N LEU A 196 3.72 -9.35 19.15
CA LEU A 196 5.05 -9.97 19.17
C LEU A 196 6.01 -9.26 18.21
N LEU A 197 5.55 -8.91 17.00
CA LEU A 197 6.37 -8.18 16.05
C LEU A 197 6.83 -6.83 16.61
N ILE A 198 5.94 -6.07 17.26
CA ILE A 198 6.28 -4.80 17.89
C ILE A 198 7.30 -5.00 19.00
N GLU A 199 7.11 -6.01 19.85
CA GLU A 199 8.03 -6.34 20.94
C GLU A 199 9.44 -6.59 20.41
N TYR A 200 9.59 -7.40 19.36
CA TYR A 200 10.91 -7.70 18.76
C TYR A 200 11.54 -6.51 18.04
N ILE A 201 10.78 -5.70 17.33
CA ILE A 201 11.28 -4.45 16.73
C ILE A 201 11.77 -3.50 17.81
N ALA A 202 11.12 -3.49 18.97
CA ALA A 202 11.51 -2.63 20.09
C ALA A 202 12.85 -3.02 20.73
N GLU A 203 13.31 -4.27 20.59
CA GLU A 203 14.64 -4.71 21.07
C GLU A 203 15.79 -4.12 20.25
N LEU A 204 15.54 -3.66 19.02
CA LEU A 204 16.54 -2.99 18.19
C LEU A 204 16.92 -1.64 18.81
N GLU A 205 18.18 -1.49 19.27
CA GLU A 205 18.62 -0.34 20.06
C GLU A 205 18.52 1.00 19.28
N GLY A 206 18.82 0.99 17.98
CA GLY A 206 18.79 2.17 17.14
C GLY A 206 17.38 2.66 16.82
N ILE A 207 16.37 1.80 16.88
CA ILE A 207 14.97 2.20 16.69
C ILE A 207 14.45 2.86 17.97
N GLN A 208 14.01 4.09 17.86
CA GLN A 208 13.51 4.91 18.97
C GLN A 208 12.00 5.04 18.99
N ARG A 209 11.34 4.88 17.82
CA ARG A 209 9.89 5.01 17.67
C ARG A 209 9.33 4.01 16.69
N ILE A 210 8.20 3.40 17.09
CA ILE A 210 7.40 2.49 16.28
C ILE A 210 6.02 3.10 16.13
N ARG A 211 5.57 3.21 14.87
CA ARG A 211 4.23 3.65 14.49
C ARG A 211 3.58 2.58 13.62
N TYR A 212 2.27 2.63 13.54
CA TYR A 212 1.53 1.88 12.53
C TYR A 212 0.28 2.65 12.10
N VAL A 213 -0.28 2.29 10.95
CA VAL A 213 -1.49 2.90 10.40
C VAL A 213 -2.44 1.81 9.91
N THR A 214 -3.72 2.15 9.77
CA THR A 214 -4.74 1.24 9.22
C THR A 214 -5.00 0.00 10.09
N SER A 215 -5.74 0.16 11.17
CA SER A 215 -6.13 -0.92 12.07
C SER A 215 -7.65 -1.15 12.08
N HIS A 216 -8.05 -2.33 12.55
CA HIS A 216 -9.44 -2.72 12.70
C HIS A 216 -9.76 -3.09 14.15
N PRO A 217 -10.85 -2.60 14.76
CA PRO A 217 -11.18 -2.85 16.16
C PRO A 217 -11.24 -4.33 16.53
N LYS A 218 -11.71 -5.20 15.64
CA LYS A 218 -11.77 -6.67 15.90
C LYS A 218 -10.42 -7.36 16.10
N GLU A 219 -9.37 -6.76 15.57
CA GLU A 219 -7.99 -7.26 15.71
C GLU A 219 -7.23 -6.56 16.85
N PHE A 220 -7.92 -5.68 17.60
CA PHE A 220 -7.32 -4.97 18.72
C PHE A 220 -7.45 -5.82 19.99
N THR A 221 -6.54 -6.80 20.11
CA THR A 221 -6.55 -7.78 21.21
C THR A 221 -6.05 -7.18 22.52
N GLN A 222 -6.38 -7.81 23.66
CA GLN A 222 -5.84 -7.42 24.97
C GLN A 222 -4.29 -7.42 24.96
N ARG A 223 -3.67 -8.41 24.33
CA ARG A 223 -2.21 -8.44 24.17
C ARG A 223 -1.66 -7.20 23.49
N LEU A 224 -2.31 -6.72 22.42
CA LEU A 224 -1.89 -5.48 21.75
C LEU A 224 -2.11 -4.25 22.64
N ILE A 225 -3.18 -4.20 23.44
CA ILE A 225 -3.41 -3.15 24.44
C ILE A 225 -2.27 -3.15 25.47
N ASP A 226 -1.93 -4.33 26.00
CA ASP A 226 -0.84 -4.48 26.97
C ASP A 226 0.52 -4.07 26.41
N THR A 227 0.72 -4.23 25.10
CA THR A 227 1.96 -3.81 24.41
C THR A 227 2.15 -2.29 24.46
N TYR A 228 1.10 -1.47 24.43
CA TYR A 228 1.22 -0.02 24.62
C TYR A 228 1.77 0.34 26.01
N ALA A 229 1.42 -0.43 27.04
CA ALA A 229 1.93 -0.19 28.39
C ALA A 229 3.37 -0.73 28.57
N LYS A 230 3.75 -1.77 27.84
CA LYS A 230 5.03 -2.49 28.00
C LYS A 230 6.15 -1.94 27.12
N VAL A 231 5.82 -1.40 25.95
CA VAL A 231 6.80 -1.00 24.92
C VAL A 231 6.85 0.53 24.78
N PRO A 232 7.77 1.22 25.47
CA PRO A 232 7.86 2.68 25.44
C PRO A 232 8.19 3.27 24.05
N LYS A 233 8.77 2.46 23.16
CA LYS A 233 9.06 2.86 21.77
C LYS A 233 7.82 2.88 20.87
N LEU A 234 6.74 2.18 21.25
CA LEU A 234 5.45 2.27 20.58
C LEU A 234 4.80 3.61 20.93
N VAL A 235 4.54 4.45 19.93
CA VAL A 235 3.99 5.79 20.18
C VAL A 235 2.54 5.73 20.66
N ASP A 236 2.18 6.65 21.57
CA ASP A 236 0.82 6.83 22.08
C ASP A 236 -0.12 7.46 21.04
N HIS A 237 -0.11 6.93 19.84
CA HIS A 237 -0.95 7.37 18.73
C HIS A 237 -1.67 6.19 18.09
N LEU A 238 -2.97 6.10 18.39
CA LEU A 238 -3.82 5.02 17.92
C LEU A 238 -4.63 5.43 16.68
N TYR A 239 -4.39 4.76 15.57
CA TYR A 239 -5.21 4.89 14.36
C TYR A 239 -6.24 3.76 14.29
N LEU A 240 -7.38 3.95 14.98
CA LEU A 240 -8.46 2.95 15.09
C LEU A 240 -9.81 3.57 14.67
N PRO A 241 -10.15 3.55 13.37
CA PRO A 241 -11.36 4.21 12.89
C PRO A 241 -12.63 3.47 13.33
N ALA A 242 -13.50 4.17 14.06
CA ALA A 242 -14.80 3.65 14.50
C ALA A 242 -15.79 3.42 13.35
N GLN A 243 -15.63 4.13 12.25
CA GLN A 243 -16.52 4.18 11.07
C GLN A 243 -17.88 4.82 11.33
N HIS A 244 -18.65 4.36 12.34
CA HIS A 244 -19.94 4.93 12.72
C HIS A 244 -20.26 4.73 14.20
N GLY A 245 -21.16 5.55 14.77
CA GLY A 245 -21.60 5.44 16.16
C GLY A 245 -22.89 4.62 16.37
N SER A 246 -23.57 4.21 15.30
CA SER A 246 -24.80 3.42 15.35
C SER A 246 -24.54 1.96 15.03
N ASP A 247 -24.96 1.03 15.90
CA ASP A 247 -24.80 -0.41 15.71
C ASP A 247 -25.50 -0.92 14.45
N ARG A 248 -26.69 -0.36 14.12
CA ARG A 248 -27.41 -0.66 12.88
C ARG A 248 -26.56 -0.34 11.64
N ILE A 249 -25.86 0.77 11.64
CA ILE A 249 -25.00 1.16 10.52
C ILE A 249 -23.72 0.32 10.52
N LEU A 250 -23.10 0.08 11.67
CA LEU A 250 -21.91 -0.79 11.76
C LEU A 250 -22.22 -2.21 11.25
N ALA A 251 -23.42 -2.75 11.57
CA ALA A 251 -23.88 -4.03 11.03
C ALA A 251 -24.04 -3.98 9.49
N ALA A 252 -24.69 -2.93 8.95
CA ALA A 252 -24.83 -2.74 7.50
C ALA A 252 -23.48 -2.57 6.79
N MET A 253 -22.50 -1.96 7.45
CA MET A 253 -21.13 -1.84 6.99
C MET A 253 -20.32 -3.13 7.13
N LYS A 254 -20.88 -4.18 7.73
CA LYS A 254 -20.20 -5.46 8.05
C LYS A 254 -18.94 -5.27 8.92
N ARG A 255 -18.99 -4.37 9.90
CA ARG A 255 -17.84 -4.10 10.77
C ARG A 255 -17.60 -5.18 11.82
N GLY A 256 -18.63 -5.94 12.19
CA GLY A 256 -18.54 -7.07 13.11
C GLY A 256 -18.28 -6.71 14.58
N TYR A 257 -18.48 -5.45 14.95
CA TYR A 257 -18.45 -4.96 16.34
C TYR A 257 -19.55 -3.91 16.55
N THR A 258 -19.91 -3.70 17.82
CA THR A 258 -20.84 -2.67 18.28
C THR A 258 -20.11 -1.43 18.76
N SER A 259 -20.84 -0.31 18.90
CA SER A 259 -20.31 0.92 19.47
C SER A 259 -19.85 0.76 20.94
N LEU A 260 -20.48 -0.16 21.69
CA LEU A 260 -20.08 -0.47 23.06
C LEU A 260 -18.75 -1.24 23.10
N GLU A 261 -18.59 -2.27 22.28
CA GLU A 261 -17.32 -3.02 22.14
C GLU A 261 -16.17 -2.10 21.73
N TYR A 262 -16.41 -1.21 20.76
CA TYR A 262 -15.42 -0.21 20.37
C TYR A 262 -15.00 0.71 21.55
N LYS A 263 -15.96 1.19 22.34
CA LYS A 263 -15.68 2.01 23.52
C LYS A 263 -14.93 1.25 24.61
N SER A 264 -15.16 -0.05 24.73
CA SER A 264 -14.44 -0.91 25.69
C SER A 264 -12.96 -1.05 25.37
N ILE A 265 -12.60 -1.07 24.08
CA ILE A 265 -11.20 -1.09 23.63
C ILE A 265 -10.46 0.22 24.03
N LEU A 266 -11.17 1.35 24.06
CA LEU A 266 -10.57 2.67 24.34
C LEU A 266 -10.50 3.04 25.83
N ARG A 267 -11.05 2.21 26.71
CA ARG A 267 -11.08 2.42 28.18
C ARG A 267 -10.01 1.62 28.89
#